data_dc73b3c1a64419d369e427637d11251b
#
_entry.id   dc73b3c1a64419d369e427637d11251b
#
_cell.length_a   1.000
_cell.length_b   1.000
_cell.length_c   1.000
_cell.angle_alpha   90.00
_cell.angle_beta   90.00
_cell.angle_gamma   90.00
#
_symmetry.space_group_name_H-M   'P 1'
#
loop_
_entity.id
_entity.type
_entity.pdbx_description
1 polymer ?
#
loop_
_entity_poly.entity_id
_entity_poly.type
_entity_poly.pdbx_seq_one_letter_code
_entity_poly.pdbx_strand_id
1 'polypeptide(L)'
;MLLAMWHGVRFDLSAIALLNAPLLLFLFVSIWFRVLFKANMVLVFCYLFVVNALAVVINFVDTIYFPYTGRRSGMEVFSMANDVVSQLPELIVVYWGYAVASALILIAYYWFFLQIKSRCPLVFSNKFFALLLCFTLFIVFVVAIRGGFQSKPIRALNAYSYPSSSLGAVVLNTPFALLKEDADHLDRAAYFSSYDDIKASLRPEMQREDVAAINNHNVVILILESFGLEYFGPPYGMHSYVPFLEELSKKSRFFPNGIANGRRSIEAVPSILVGIPSLMSEAFMRSPYQSNTVHGLGQIVKPYGYSTAFFHGAKNGSMYFDETTYRFGFDRYFGLNEYPDSSDFDGQWGIFDEPFLQFTINEIDKMPKPFMAGIFTISSHPPYTLPEQYKDRIKEGAIPMHSVIQYSDIALKRFFEEASKQEWYKDTLFVITADHTSDNFDSRFATSLGRHQIPIILYQPNQEIDSGIVTDIAQQTDIPATIIDYLNLPENDKILPFGRSLLKNDVRSDAIIKEDDSYWLLSQGKYVKLSMRESEMIETGDLPVTFVQPADKQESANLDKLEKRLKAYVQIYTNGLIDNSLYDFSSNNTQ
;
A
#
# COMPACT_ATOMS: atom_id res chain seq x y z
N MET A 1 2.36 23.67 -5.93
CA MET A 1 3.46 23.98 -5.00
C MET A 1 3.01 24.76 -3.77
N LEU A 2 2.44 25.97 -3.87
CA LEU A 2 2.02 26.76 -2.68
C LEU A 2 1.03 26.02 -1.77
N LEU A 3 0.05 25.29 -2.33
CA LEU A 3 -0.89 24.48 -1.56
C LEU A 3 -0.17 23.32 -0.82
N ALA A 4 0.80 22.67 -1.46
CA ALA A 4 1.61 21.64 -0.84
C ALA A 4 2.43 22.19 0.34
N MET A 5 3.06 23.34 0.18
CA MET A 5 3.76 24.02 1.27
C MET A 5 2.83 24.38 2.44
N TRP A 6 1.61 24.83 2.16
CA TRP A 6 0.60 25.09 3.19
C TRP A 6 0.20 23.83 3.95
N HIS A 7 0.01 22.72 3.24
CA HIS A 7 -0.23 21.42 3.89
C HIS A 7 0.97 20.92 4.69
N GLY A 8 2.21 21.23 4.27
CA GLY A 8 3.43 20.93 5.01
C GLY A 8 3.46 21.52 6.42
N VAL A 9 2.86 22.69 6.62
CA VAL A 9 2.74 23.33 7.94
C VAL A 9 2.12 22.41 8.99
N ARG A 10 1.16 21.52 8.61
CA ARG A 10 0.56 20.55 9.54
C ARG A 10 1.57 19.53 10.05
N PHE A 11 2.47 19.08 9.17
CA PHE A 11 3.54 18.15 9.51
C PHE A 11 4.60 18.82 10.38
N ASP A 12 4.97 20.06 10.06
CA ASP A 12 5.90 20.86 10.87
C ASP A 12 5.36 21.09 12.28
N LEU A 13 4.09 21.52 12.39
CA LEU A 13 3.45 21.71 13.69
C LEU A 13 3.36 20.40 14.49
N SER A 14 3.10 19.28 13.82
CA SER A 14 3.04 17.97 14.49
C SER A 14 4.41 17.54 14.99
N ALA A 15 5.46 17.69 14.19
CA ALA A 15 6.84 17.38 14.59
C ALA A 15 7.29 18.28 15.77
N ILE A 16 7.08 19.59 15.67
CA ILE A 16 7.40 20.55 16.75
C ILE A 16 6.65 20.19 18.05
N ALA A 17 5.36 19.88 17.94
CA ALA A 17 4.57 19.50 19.11
C ALA A 17 5.06 18.19 19.74
N LEU A 18 5.36 17.16 18.93
CA LEU A 18 5.90 15.89 19.43
C LEU A 18 7.24 16.08 20.13
N LEU A 19 8.18 16.79 19.49
CA LEU A 19 9.50 17.06 20.03
C LEU A 19 9.45 17.85 21.35
N ASN A 20 8.48 18.74 21.48
CA ASN A 20 8.35 19.61 22.67
C ASN A 20 7.30 19.13 23.67
N ALA A 21 6.66 17.96 23.45
CA ALA A 21 5.68 17.40 24.39
C ALA A 21 6.19 17.20 25.83
N PRO A 22 7.45 16.80 26.09
CA PRO A 22 7.99 16.70 27.45
C PRO A 22 7.96 18.02 28.21
N LEU A 23 8.04 19.17 27.52
CA LEU A 23 7.96 20.49 28.16
C LEU A 23 6.59 20.80 28.73
N LEU A 24 5.51 20.35 28.08
CA LEU A 24 4.15 20.50 28.62
C LEU A 24 4.01 19.79 29.96
N LEU A 25 4.51 18.55 30.02
CA LEU A 25 4.50 17.79 31.27
C LEU A 25 5.30 18.52 32.35
N PHE A 26 6.48 19.03 32.00
CA PHE A 26 7.30 19.82 32.91
C PHE A 26 6.61 21.11 33.39
N LEU A 27 5.95 21.85 32.50
CA LEU A 27 5.19 23.04 32.84
C LEU A 27 4.03 22.71 33.79
N PHE A 28 3.30 21.64 33.53
CA PHE A 28 2.21 21.16 34.39
C PHE A 28 2.71 20.84 35.80
N VAL A 29 3.79 20.07 35.94
CA VAL A 29 4.41 19.72 37.23
C VAL A 29 4.94 20.99 37.93
N SER A 30 5.50 21.94 37.22
CA SER A 30 6.06 23.17 37.77
C SER A 30 5.01 24.10 38.41
N ILE A 31 3.75 24.01 38.00
CA ILE A 31 2.65 24.75 38.64
C ILE A 31 2.45 24.31 40.11
N TRP A 32 2.66 23.01 40.39
CA TRP A 32 2.51 22.44 41.72
C TRP A 32 3.77 22.62 42.58
N PHE A 33 4.96 22.57 41.98
CA PHE A 33 6.27 22.58 42.64
C PHE A 33 7.07 23.86 42.31
N ARG A 34 6.67 25.00 42.90
CA ARG A 34 7.31 26.33 42.66
C ARG A 34 8.84 26.36 42.85
N VAL A 35 9.39 25.50 43.69
CA VAL A 35 10.84 25.44 44.00
C VAL A 35 11.61 24.90 42.79
N LEU A 36 11.03 23.98 42.03
CA LEU A 36 11.63 23.40 40.80
C LEU A 36 11.67 24.38 39.64
N PHE A 37 10.82 25.41 39.65
CA PHE A 37 10.62 26.30 38.52
C PHE A 37 11.84 27.19 38.21
N LYS A 38 12.45 27.86 39.23
CA LYS A 38 13.56 28.79 38.98
C LYS A 38 14.89 28.10 38.61
N ALA A 39 15.18 26.96 39.23
CA ALA A 39 16.42 26.23 38.99
C ALA A 39 16.42 25.49 37.63
N ASN A 40 15.23 25.10 37.13
CA ASN A 40 15.13 24.27 35.95
C ASN A 40 14.78 25.03 34.65
N MET A 41 14.56 26.35 34.70
CA MET A 41 14.31 27.16 33.49
C MET A 41 15.47 27.12 32.50
N VAL A 42 16.71 27.05 32.98
CA VAL A 42 17.87 26.90 32.11
C VAL A 42 17.84 25.57 31.38
N LEU A 43 17.48 24.50 32.08
CA LEU A 43 17.32 23.16 31.48
C LEU A 43 16.21 23.12 30.43
N VAL A 44 15.05 23.73 30.73
CA VAL A 44 13.95 23.87 29.76
C VAL A 44 14.41 24.60 28.51
N PHE A 45 15.15 25.67 28.70
CA PHE A 45 15.65 26.45 27.60
C PHE A 45 16.73 25.72 26.79
N CYS A 46 17.63 25.02 27.47
CA CYS A 46 18.61 24.16 26.78
C CYS A 46 17.94 23.07 25.98
N TYR A 47 16.93 22.40 26.57
CA TYR A 47 16.15 21.38 25.87
C TYR A 47 15.47 21.94 24.62
N LEU A 48 14.71 23.05 24.74
CA LEU A 48 14.05 23.70 23.61
C LEU A 48 15.04 24.02 22.48
N PHE A 49 16.18 24.60 22.86
CA PHE A 49 17.19 24.98 21.86
C PHE A 49 17.79 23.75 21.19
N VAL A 50 18.26 22.77 21.96
CA VAL A 50 18.98 21.60 21.44
C VAL A 50 18.06 20.76 20.55
N VAL A 51 16.84 20.45 21.01
CA VAL A 51 15.94 19.55 20.29
C VAL A 51 15.47 20.17 18.97
N ASN A 52 15.10 21.45 18.97
CA ASN A 52 14.67 22.12 17.74
C ASN A 52 15.85 22.45 16.81
N ALA A 53 17.04 22.76 17.35
CA ALA A 53 18.24 22.92 16.54
C ALA A 53 18.60 21.61 15.82
N LEU A 54 18.55 20.48 16.54
CA LEU A 54 18.78 19.16 15.94
C LEU A 54 17.76 18.86 14.82
N ALA A 55 16.49 19.17 15.02
CA ALA A 55 15.45 19.00 14.00
C ALA A 55 15.75 19.84 12.73
N VAL A 56 16.24 21.06 12.88
CA VAL A 56 16.65 21.90 11.74
C VAL A 56 17.84 21.27 11.02
N VAL A 57 18.87 20.84 11.75
CA VAL A 57 20.06 20.21 11.16
C VAL A 57 19.69 18.95 10.39
N ILE A 58 18.85 18.08 10.96
CA ILE A 58 18.39 16.84 10.31
C ILE A 58 17.66 17.16 9.00
N ASN A 59 16.79 18.16 8.95
CA ASN A 59 16.13 18.56 7.71
C ASN A 59 17.14 19.03 6.63
N PHE A 60 18.19 19.74 7.01
CA PHE A 60 19.20 20.17 6.04
C PHE A 60 20.08 19.03 5.56
N VAL A 61 20.47 18.11 6.45
CA VAL A 61 21.18 16.88 6.07
C VAL A 61 20.35 16.07 5.08
N ASP A 62 19.08 15.88 5.38
CA ASP A 62 18.17 15.15 4.51
C ASP A 62 17.99 15.81 3.12
N THR A 63 18.05 17.14 3.04
CA THR A 63 18.00 17.84 1.74
C THR A 63 19.18 17.47 0.84
N ILE A 64 20.33 17.11 1.41
CA ILE A 64 21.51 16.64 0.69
C ILE A 64 21.35 15.18 0.27
N TYR A 65 20.74 14.34 1.12
CA TYR A 65 20.52 12.92 0.84
C TYR A 65 19.34 12.64 -0.08
N PHE A 66 18.34 13.52 -0.08
CA PHE A 66 17.11 13.34 -0.87
C PHE A 66 17.33 13.05 -2.36
N PRO A 67 18.27 13.71 -3.08
CA PRO A 67 18.54 13.38 -4.49
C PRO A 67 19.02 11.95 -4.72
N TYR A 68 19.63 11.33 -3.71
CA TYR A 68 20.14 9.96 -3.78
C TYR A 68 19.09 8.92 -3.37
N THR A 69 18.25 9.26 -2.39
CA THR A 69 17.27 8.31 -1.82
C THR A 69 15.88 8.42 -2.47
N GLY A 70 15.58 9.57 -3.09
CA GLY A 70 14.25 9.89 -3.65
C GLY A 70 13.12 9.97 -2.62
N ARG A 71 13.45 9.85 -1.32
CA ARG A 71 12.49 9.92 -0.20
C ARG A 71 13.07 10.68 0.99
N ARG A 72 12.22 11.09 1.93
CA ARG A 72 12.68 11.60 3.22
C ARG A 72 13.31 10.49 4.04
N SER A 73 14.43 10.80 4.66
CA SER A 73 15.18 9.84 5.48
C SER A 73 14.39 9.44 6.72
N GLY A 74 14.40 8.15 7.02
CA GLY A 74 13.86 7.53 8.23
C GLY A 74 14.94 7.19 9.25
N MET A 75 14.65 6.23 10.14
CA MET A 75 15.57 5.80 11.20
C MET A 75 16.87 5.16 10.67
N GLU A 76 16.92 4.76 9.40
CA GLU A 76 18.12 4.25 8.73
C GLU A 76 19.31 5.24 8.78
N VAL A 77 19.06 6.54 8.85
CA VAL A 77 20.10 7.57 9.00
C VAL A 77 20.96 7.31 10.24
N PHE A 78 20.38 6.78 11.31
CA PHE A 78 21.13 6.47 12.52
C PHE A 78 22.02 5.24 12.39
N SER A 79 21.65 4.27 11.56
CA SER A 79 22.52 3.12 11.26
C SER A 79 23.76 3.53 10.44
N MET A 80 23.61 4.58 9.63
CA MET A 80 24.68 5.16 8.81
C MET A 80 25.42 6.31 9.51
N ALA A 81 25.11 6.60 10.79
CA ALA A 81 25.63 7.76 11.49
C ALA A 81 27.16 7.83 11.51
N ASN A 82 27.86 6.71 11.62
CA ASN A 82 29.33 6.66 11.61
C ASN A 82 29.89 7.10 10.24
N ASP A 83 29.27 6.67 9.15
CA ASP A 83 29.70 7.02 7.79
C ASP A 83 29.41 8.49 7.52
N VAL A 84 28.23 8.99 7.92
CA VAL A 84 27.84 10.39 7.81
C VAL A 84 28.81 11.30 8.61
N VAL A 85 29.15 10.92 9.84
CA VAL A 85 30.07 11.69 10.69
C VAL A 85 31.49 11.71 10.10
N SER A 86 31.97 10.61 9.53
CA SER A 86 33.29 10.55 8.89
C SER A 86 33.39 11.43 7.64
N GLN A 87 32.30 11.57 6.88
CA GLN A 87 32.22 12.37 5.65
C GLN A 87 31.79 13.84 5.90
N LEU A 88 31.39 14.16 7.13
CA LEU A 88 30.83 15.47 7.48
C LEU A 88 31.74 16.67 7.08
N PRO A 89 33.09 16.62 7.23
CA PRO A 89 33.95 17.69 6.78
C PRO A 89 33.89 17.95 5.27
N GLU A 90 33.85 16.90 4.46
CA GLU A 90 33.73 16.99 2.99
C GLU A 90 32.35 17.51 2.59
N LEU A 91 31.31 17.00 3.22
CA LEU A 91 29.93 17.42 2.97
C LEU A 91 29.72 18.90 3.28
N ILE A 92 30.31 19.42 4.35
CA ILE A 92 30.26 20.86 4.70
C ILE A 92 30.93 21.70 3.61
N VAL A 93 32.06 21.27 3.07
CA VAL A 93 32.77 22.00 2.01
C VAL A 93 32.00 21.98 0.70
N VAL A 94 31.47 20.82 0.29
CA VAL A 94 30.72 20.67 -0.96
C VAL A 94 29.37 21.40 -0.89
N TYR A 95 28.69 21.30 0.25
CA TYR A 95 27.35 21.86 0.47
C TYR A 95 27.36 23.09 1.41
N TRP A 96 28.41 23.90 1.35
CA TRP A 96 28.62 25.05 2.25
C TRP A 96 27.42 26.00 2.32
N GLY A 97 26.67 26.17 1.20
CA GLY A 97 25.48 27.03 1.16
C GLY A 97 24.38 26.55 2.11
N TYR A 98 24.14 25.23 2.21
CA TYR A 98 23.19 24.65 3.17
C TYR A 98 23.71 24.77 4.60
N ALA A 99 25.00 24.59 4.83
CA ALA A 99 25.62 24.77 6.14
C ALA A 99 25.48 26.21 6.64
N VAL A 100 25.71 27.19 5.78
CA VAL A 100 25.53 28.63 6.09
C VAL A 100 24.04 28.93 6.35
N ALA A 101 23.12 28.45 5.53
CA ALA A 101 21.68 28.62 5.74
C ALA A 101 21.21 28.04 7.08
N SER A 102 21.67 26.83 7.43
CA SER A 102 21.39 26.20 8.73
C SER A 102 21.94 27.08 9.89
N ALA A 103 23.19 27.55 9.79
CA ALA A 103 23.79 28.40 10.80
C ALA A 103 23.04 29.72 11.00
N LEU A 104 22.60 30.36 9.90
CA LEU A 104 21.79 31.59 9.97
C LEU A 104 20.44 31.36 10.64
N ILE A 105 19.75 30.24 10.33
CA ILE A 105 18.49 29.90 10.97
C ILE A 105 18.71 29.63 12.46
N LEU A 106 19.74 28.89 12.84
CA LEU A 106 20.06 28.62 14.25
C LEU A 106 20.43 29.89 15.01
N ILE A 107 21.17 30.84 14.40
CA ILE A 107 21.49 32.16 14.99
C ILE A 107 20.20 32.97 15.18
N ALA A 108 19.33 33.02 14.17
CA ALA A 108 18.04 33.72 14.25
C ALA A 108 17.15 33.11 15.34
N TYR A 109 17.09 31.76 15.42
CA TYR A 109 16.37 31.03 16.45
C TYR A 109 16.93 31.34 17.85
N TYR A 110 18.24 31.32 18.03
CA TYR A 110 18.90 31.68 19.30
C TYR A 110 18.62 33.13 19.70
N TRP A 111 18.71 34.07 18.76
CA TRP A 111 18.36 35.46 19.01
C TRP A 111 16.90 35.65 19.44
N PHE A 112 15.98 35.06 18.72
CA PHE A 112 14.56 35.08 19.04
C PHE A 112 14.27 34.47 20.44
N PHE A 113 14.94 33.39 20.74
CA PHE A 113 14.90 32.75 22.04
C PHE A 113 15.38 33.65 23.18
N LEU A 114 16.49 34.39 23.02
CA LEU A 114 16.96 35.37 24.01
C LEU A 114 15.94 36.50 24.24
N GLN A 115 15.25 36.95 23.20
CA GLN A 115 14.19 37.95 23.30
C GLN A 115 12.98 37.44 24.11
N ILE A 116 12.57 36.22 23.92
CA ILE A 116 11.47 35.59 24.69
C ILE A 116 11.89 35.45 26.14
N LYS A 117 13.08 34.89 26.41
CA LYS A 117 13.62 34.74 27.76
C LYS A 117 13.62 36.04 28.56
N SER A 118 13.96 37.16 27.91
CA SER A 118 14.02 38.47 28.57
C SER A 118 12.63 39.10 28.86
N ARG A 119 11.60 38.71 28.11
CA ARG A 119 10.27 39.34 28.14
C ARG A 119 9.18 38.52 28.83
N CYS A 120 9.42 37.23 29.13
CA CYS A 120 8.42 36.36 29.72
C CYS A 120 8.70 36.12 31.21
N PRO A 121 8.06 36.87 32.13
CA PRO A 121 8.03 36.48 33.54
C PRO A 121 7.01 35.38 33.72
N LEU A 122 7.44 34.11 33.67
CA LEU A 122 6.59 32.91 33.85
C LEU A 122 6.15 32.70 35.30
N VAL A 123 5.73 33.78 35.99
CA VAL A 123 5.19 33.66 37.34
C VAL A 123 3.69 33.94 37.29
N PHE A 124 2.91 32.89 37.26
CA PHE A 124 1.46 33.02 37.43
C PHE A 124 1.12 33.27 38.88
N SER A 125 0.52 34.42 39.18
CA SER A 125 0.03 34.77 40.52
C SER A 125 -1.23 33.95 40.88
N ASN A 126 -2.03 33.55 39.91
CA ASN A 126 -3.27 32.80 40.08
C ASN A 126 -3.15 31.39 39.48
N LYS A 127 -3.26 30.38 40.36
CA LYS A 127 -3.18 28.96 39.95
C LYS A 127 -4.30 28.52 39.02
N PHE A 128 -5.50 29.12 39.15
CA PHE A 128 -6.63 28.79 38.28
C PHE A 128 -6.33 29.17 36.81
N PHE A 129 -5.87 30.40 36.57
CA PHE A 129 -5.47 30.82 35.22
C PHE A 129 -4.30 30.04 34.68
N ALA A 130 -3.34 29.65 35.52
CA ALA A 130 -2.23 28.80 35.12
C ALA A 130 -2.69 27.40 34.64
N LEU A 131 -3.61 26.78 35.39
CA LEU A 131 -4.20 25.49 35.03
C LEU A 131 -5.04 25.58 33.76
N LEU A 132 -5.85 26.65 33.60
CA LEU A 132 -6.65 26.89 32.40
C LEU A 132 -5.74 27.04 31.16
N LEU A 133 -4.65 27.80 31.27
CA LEU A 133 -3.67 27.95 30.21
C LEU A 133 -3.00 26.62 29.87
N CYS A 134 -2.59 25.84 30.88
CA CYS A 134 -2.00 24.51 30.64
C CYS A 134 -2.98 23.57 29.95
N PHE A 135 -4.25 23.56 30.34
CA PHE A 135 -5.27 22.76 29.71
C PHE A 135 -5.52 23.18 28.25
N THR A 136 -5.58 24.50 28.00
CA THR A 136 -5.71 25.03 26.64
C THR A 136 -4.49 24.63 25.77
N LEU A 137 -3.27 24.82 26.31
CA LEU A 137 -2.05 24.41 25.63
C LEU A 137 -2.04 22.89 25.36
N PHE A 138 -2.47 22.08 26.32
CA PHE A 138 -2.58 20.63 26.12
C PHE A 138 -3.51 20.28 24.96
N ILE A 139 -4.69 20.91 24.87
CA ILE A 139 -5.61 20.72 23.74
C ILE A 139 -4.94 21.12 22.41
N VAL A 140 -4.30 22.29 22.36
CA VAL A 140 -3.60 22.78 21.17
C VAL A 140 -2.51 21.81 20.75
N PHE A 141 -1.73 21.29 21.69
CA PHE A 141 -0.69 20.30 21.42
C PHE A 141 -1.27 18.98 20.92
N VAL A 142 -2.35 18.47 21.51
CA VAL A 142 -3.01 17.24 21.04
C VAL A 142 -3.49 17.43 19.60
N VAL A 143 -4.11 18.57 19.28
CA VAL A 143 -4.56 18.88 17.91
C VAL A 143 -3.36 19.01 16.97
N ALA A 144 -2.28 19.66 17.38
CA ALA A 144 -1.06 19.79 16.58
C ALA A 144 -0.40 18.43 16.34
N ILE A 145 -0.21 17.59 17.37
CA ILE A 145 0.33 16.24 17.25
C ILE A 145 -0.51 15.38 16.29
N ARG A 146 -1.85 15.51 16.34
CA ARG A 146 -2.76 14.83 15.42
C ARG A 146 -2.71 15.41 13.99
N GLY A 147 -2.16 16.61 13.79
CA GLY A 147 -2.14 17.34 12.55
C GLY A 147 -3.49 17.94 12.16
N GLY A 148 -4.43 18.09 13.13
CA GLY A 148 -5.75 18.67 12.94
C GLY A 148 -6.89 17.90 13.61
N PHE A 149 -8.13 18.17 13.19
CA PHE A 149 -9.35 17.61 13.79
C PHE A 149 -9.88 16.35 13.09
N GLN A 150 -9.17 15.82 12.08
CA GLN A 150 -9.55 14.60 11.37
C GLN A 150 -9.65 13.40 12.33
N SER A 151 -10.38 12.34 11.91
CA SER A 151 -10.66 11.15 12.73
C SER A 151 -9.39 10.37 13.13
N LYS A 152 -8.39 10.29 12.24
CA LYS A 152 -7.11 9.61 12.48
C LYS A 152 -5.95 10.63 12.53
N PRO A 153 -4.91 10.40 13.36
CA PRO A 153 -3.69 11.21 13.32
C PRO A 153 -3.03 11.15 11.93
N ILE A 154 -2.37 12.25 11.52
CA ILE A 154 -1.60 12.25 10.27
C ILE A 154 -0.43 11.28 10.35
N ARG A 155 -0.12 10.66 9.20
CA ARG A 155 1.02 9.78 8.94
C ARG A 155 1.81 10.30 7.74
N ALA A 156 3.01 9.78 7.51
CA ALA A 156 3.84 10.17 6.37
C ALA A 156 3.10 10.00 5.03
N LEU A 157 2.26 8.97 4.89
CA LEU A 157 1.45 8.74 3.69
C LEU A 157 0.52 9.92 3.35
N ASN A 158 -0.04 10.62 4.34
CA ASN A 158 -0.91 11.78 4.10
C ASN A 158 -0.20 12.95 3.40
N ALA A 159 1.14 12.96 3.39
CA ALA A 159 1.92 13.94 2.64
C ALA A 159 1.83 13.69 1.12
N TYR A 160 1.49 12.48 0.70
CA TYR A 160 1.47 12.04 -0.70
C TYR A 160 0.08 12.12 -1.37
N SER A 161 -0.89 12.80 -0.76
CA SER A 161 -2.26 13.03 -1.30
C SER A 161 -2.31 13.96 -2.52
N TYR A 162 -1.25 13.99 -3.32
CA TYR A 162 -1.15 14.85 -4.52
C TYR A 162 -0.90 14.01 -5.77
N PRO A 163 -1.36 14.48 -6.94
CA PRO A 163 -1.14 13.76 -8.21
C PRO A 163 0.33 13.51 -8.57
N SER A 164 1.26 14.24 -7.94
CA SER A 164 2.70 14.05 -8.11
C SER A 164 3.34 13.64 -6.80
N SER A 165 3.95 12.46 -6.75
CA SER A 165 4.66 11.94 -5.58
C SER A 165 5.80 12.86 -5.12
N SER A 166 6.44 13.59 -6.04
CA SER A 166 7.48 14.57 -5.71
C SER A 166 6.99 15.72 -4.83
N LEU A 167 5.69 16.08 -4.89
CA LEU A 167 5.11 17.08 -3.99
C LEU A 167 4.97 16.56 -2.55
N GLY A 168 4.81 15.25 -2.36
CA GLY A 168 4.76 14.63 -1.03
C GLY A 168 6.04 14.87 -0.23
N ALA A 169 7.19 14.80 -0.89
CA ALA A 169 8.48 15.08 -0.27
C ALA A 169 8.66 16.57 0.15
N VAL A 170 7.93 17.49 -0.47
CA VAL A 170 7.90 18.90 -0.05
C VAL A 170 7.00 19.12 1.17
N VAL A 171 5.91 18.33 1.26
CA VAL A 171 4.94 18.37 2.36
C VAL A 171 5.50 17.73 3.63
N LEU A 172 6.19 16.59 3.49
CA LEU A 172 6.75 15.83 4.61
C LEU A 172 8.07 16.43 5.08
N ASN A 173 8.24 16.59 6.39
CA ASN A 173 9.53 16.92 6.98
C ASN A 173 10.19 15.70 7.63
N THR A 174 11.49 15.67 7.68
CA THR A 174 12.29 14.54 8.17
C THR A 174 12.10 14.27 9.67
N PRO A 175 12.04 15.28 10.57
CA PRO A 175 11.71 15.02 11.98
C PRO A 175 10.38 14.33 12.17
N PHE A 176 9.35 14.68 11.39
CA PHE A 176 8.07 13.98 11.46
C PHE A 176 8.18 12.54 10.98
N ALA A 177 8.88 12.30 9.85
CA ALA A 177 9.13 10.96 9.34
C ALA A 177 9.77 10.08 10.43
N LEU A 178 10.87 10.54 11.02
CA LEU A 178 11.59 9.85 12.10
C LEU A 178 10.73 9.58 13.35
N LEU A 179 9.90 10.55 13.76
CA LEU A 179 9.09 10.42 14.98
C LEU A 179 7.84 9.54 14.82
N LYS A 180 7.42 9.31 13.59
CA LYS A 180 6.21 8.55 13.25
C LYS A 180 6.50 7.26 12.48
N GLU A 181 7.77 6.92 12.35
CA GLU A 181 8.20 5.67 11.75
C GLU A 181 7.83 4.50 12.66
N ASP A 182 7.08 3.54 12.12
CA ASP A 182 6.81 2.29 12.79
C ASP A 182 8.08 1.40 12.72
N ALA A 183 8.36 0.64 13.78
CA ALA A 183 9.67 -0.01 14.00
C ALA A 183 9.96 -1.28 13.16
N ASP A 184 9.21 -1.52 12.08
CA ASP A 184 9.37 -2.73 11.26
C ASP A 184 10.41 -2.50 10.15
N HIS A 185 11.69 -2.51 10.53
CA HIS A 185 12.81 -2.39 9.60
C HIS A 185 13.16 -3.74 9.00
N LEU A 186 13.39 -3.76 7.68
CA LEU A 186 13.92 -4.92 6.98
C LEU A 186 15.43 -5.03 7.19
N ASP A 187 15.90 -6.24 7.41
CA ASP A 187 17.32 -6.54 7.34
C ASP A 187 17.75 -6.76 5.90
N ARG A 188 18.98 -6.32 5.55
CA ARG A 188 19.53 -6.58 4.21
C ARG A 188 19.73 -8.06 3.99
N ALA A 189 19.22 -8.56 2.87
CA ALA A 189 19.51 -9.89 2.40
C ALA A 189 20.79 -9.91 1.55
N ALA A 190 21.63 -10.92 1.73
CA ALA A 190 22.92 -11.08 1.05
C ALA A 190 23.10 -12.51 0.51
N TYR A 191 22.11 -13.03 -0.22
CA TYR A 191 22.17 -14.38 -0.80
C TYR A 191 23.01 -14.43 -2.07
N PHE A 192 23.06 -13.34 -2.82
CA PHE A 192 23.81 -13.21 -4.06
C PHE A 192 24.76 -12.02 -3.98
N SER A 193 25.96 -12.18 -4.52
CA SER A 193 26.99 -11.14 -4.55
C SER A 193 26.89 -10.23 -5.78
N SER A 194 26.21 -10.67 -6.83
CA SER A 194 26.03 -9.90 -8.06
C SER A 194 24.56 -9.79 -8.49
N TYR A 195 24.25 -8.70 -9.15
CA TYR A 195 22.94 -8.47 -9.77
C TYR A 195 22.66 -9.45 -10.93
N ASP A 196 23.68 -9.87 -11.64
CA ASP A 196 23.54 -10.81 -12.75
C ASP A 196 23.13 -12.21 -12.26
N ASP A 197 23.63 -12.66 -11.10
CA ASP A 197 23.22 -13.93 -10.50
C ASP A 197 21.74 -13.90 -10.07
N ILE A 198 21.28 -12.74 -9.57
CA ILE A 198 19.88 -12.54 -9.23
C ILE A 198 19.02 -12.59 -10.50
N LYS A 199 19.39 -11.85 -11.56
CA LYS A 199 18.69 -11.85 -12.86
C LYS A 199 18.64 -13.26 -13.45
N ALA A 200 19.74 -14.00 -13.43
CA ALA A 200 19.80 -15.38 -13.91
C ALA A 200 18.84 -16.31 -13.13
N SER A 201 18.63 -16.05 -11.84
CA SER A 201 17.72 -16.84 -11.00
C SER A 201 16.25 -16.55 -11.24
N LEU A 202 15.91 -15.31 -11.65
CA LEU A 202 14.53 -14.86 -11.86
C LEU A 202 14.03 -15.04 -13.27
N ARG A 203 14.90 -15.14 -14.26
CA ARG A 203 14.59 -15.06 -15.70
C ARG A 203 13.81 -13.78 -16.08
N PRO A 204 14.44 -12.82 -16.73
CA PRO A 204 13.77 -11.63 -17.26
C PRO A 204 13.02 -11.98 -18.55
N GLU A 205 11.81 -12.48 -18.44
CA GLU A 205 11.00 -12.86 -19.63
C GLU A 205 10.08 -11.72 -20.12
N MET A 206 10.34 -10.49 -19.70
CA MET A 206 9.54 -9.33 -20.08
C MET A 206 10.14 -8.48 -21.21
N GLN A 207 11.07 -9.03 -22.01
CA GLN A 207 11.49 -8.34 -23.22
C GLN A 207 10.41 -8.53 -24.30
N ARG A 208 9.68 -7.48 -24.59
CA ARG A 208 8.83 -7.38 -25.78
C ARG A 208 9.72 -7.15 -26.98
N GLU A 209 9.77 -8.10 -27.90
CA GLU A 209 10.52 -7.96 -29.16
C GLU A 209 9.79 -7.07 -30.19
N ASP A 210 8.46 -6.96 -30.13
CA ASP A 210 7.66 -6.16 -31.07
C ASP A 210 6.72 -5.20 -30.34
N VAL A 211 6.79 -3.93 -30.68
CA VAL A 211 5.85 -2.90 -30.22
C VAL A 211 4.60 -2.96 -31.11
N ALA A 212 3.62 -3.76 -30.71
CA ALA A 212 2.29 -3.68 -31.31
C ALA A 212 1.66 -2.29 -31.03
N ALA A 213 0.68 -1.91 -31.83
CA ALA A 213 -0.07 -0.67 -31.59
C ALA A 213 -0.71 -0.70 -30.18
N ILE A 214 -0.69 0.45 -29.49
CA ILE A 214 -1.31 0.60 -28.18
C ILE A 214 -2.80 0.28 -28.29
N ASN A 215 -3.28 -0.58 -27.38
CA ASN A 215 -4.69 -0.89 -27.26
C ASN A 215 -5.36 0.11 -26.34
N ASN A 216 -6.26 0.94 -26.85
CA ASN A 216 -6.96 1.99 -26.10
C ASN A 216 -8.24 1.47 -25.40
N HIS A 217 -8.29 0.20 -25.01
CA HIS A 217 -9.40 -0.36 -24.27
C HIS A 217 -9.46 0.19 -22.84
N ASN A 218 -10.66 0.25 -22.30
CA ASN A 218 -10.85 0.58 -20.88
C ASN A 218 -10.45 -0.59 -19.99
N VAL A 219 -10.19 -0.30 -18.72
CA VAL A 219 -9.88 -1.32 -17.70
C VAL A 219 -10.74 -1.08 -16.45
N VAL A 220 -11.39 -2.13 -15.98
CA VAL A 220 -12.08 -2.16 -14.69
C VAL A 220 -11.48 -3.26 -13.83
N ILE A 221 -10.93 -2.88 -12.66
CA ILE A 221 -10.36 -3.80 -11.68
C ILE A 221 -11.36 -3.92 -10.53
N LEU A 222 -11.99 -5.08 -10.39
CA LEU A 222 -12.93 -5.41 -9.31
C LEU A 222 -12.17 -6.17 -8.23
N ILE A 223 -12.00 -5.56 -7.05
CA ILE A 223 -11.38 -6.14 -5.87
C ILE A 223 -12.49 -6.50 -4.90
N LEU A 224 -12.68 -7.80 -4.69
CA LEU A 224 -13.78 -8.34 -3.89
C LEU A 224 -13.30 -8.55 -2.45
N GLU A 225 -13.95 -7.91 -1.49
CA GLU A 225 -13.63 -8.06 -0.06
C GLU A 225 -13.80 -9.50 0.41
N SER A 226 -12.70 -10.10 0.87
CA SER A 226 -12.68 -11.42 1.52
C SER A 226 -13.20 -12.61 0.69
N PHE A 227 -13.11 -12.58 -0.64
CA PHE A 227 -13.60 -13.63 -1.54
C PHE A 227 -12.59 -14.77 -1.74
N GLY A 228 -12.61 -15.78 -0.86
CA GLY A 228 -11.81 -17.00 -1.05
C GLY A 228 -12.36 -17.91 -2.16
N LEU A 229 -11.49 -18.73 -2.75
CA LEU A 229 -11.91 -19.73 -3.75
C LEU A 229 -12.86 -20.78 -3.16
N GLU A 230 -12.86 -20.99 -1.85
CA GLU A 230 -13.78 -21.94 -1.18
C GLU A 230 -15.27 -21.66 -1.40
N TYR A 231 -15.64 -20.42 -1.78
CA TYR A 231 -17.03 -20.02 -2.06
C TYR A 231 -17.52 -20.44 -3.45
N PHE A 232 -16.61 -20.83 -4.34
CA PHE A 232 -16.95 -21.49 -5.59
C PHE A 232 -17.34 -22.94 -5.32
N GLY A 233 -18.38 -23.42 -6.00
CA GLY A 233 -18.82 -24.81 -5.88
C GLY A 233 -17.81 -25.81 -6.44
N PRO A 234 -18.15 -27.11 -6.38
CA PRO A 234 -17.28 -28.15 -6.91
C PRO A 234 -16.82 -27.88 -8.36
N PRO A 235 -15.55 -28.12 -8.70
CA PRO A 235 -14.56 -28.91 -7.95
C PRO A 235 -13.77 -28.15 -6.89
N TYR A 236 -13.97 -26.83 -6.71
CA TYR A 236 -13.15 -25.99 -5.83
C TYR A 236 -13.61 -26.10 -4.37
N GLY A 237 -14.67 -25.41 -3.99
CA GLY A 237 -15.28 -25.49 -2.66
C GLY A 237 -16.29 -26.61 -2.53
N MET A 238 -16.88 -26.76 -1.34
CA MET A 238 -17.91 -27.76 -1.08
C MET A 238 -19.31 -27.33 -1.60
N HIS A 239 -19.60 -26.04 -1.53
CA HIS A 239 -20.86 -25.43 -1.89
C HIS A 239 -20.66 -24.17 -2.71
N SER A 240 -21.54 -23.95 -3.69
CA SER A 240 -21.56 -22.69 -4.46
C SER A 240 -22.30 -21.62 -3.67
N TYR A 241 -21.58 -20.51 -3.40
CA TYR A 241 -22.13 -19.27 -2.85
C TYR A 241 -22.06 -18.12 -3.85
N VAL A 242 -21.41 -18.33 -5.00
CA VAL A 242 -21.13 -17.31 -6.03
C VAL A 242 -21.55 -17.77 -7.43
N PRO A 243 -22.82 -18.15 -7.64
CA PRO A 243 -23.27 -18.73 -8.91
C PRO A 243 -23.08 -17.79 -10.11
N PHE A 244 -23.15 -16.47 -9.93
CA PHE A 244 -22.90 -15.53 -11.01
C PHE A 244 -21.42 -15.53 -11.41
N LEU A 245 -20.49 -15.45 -10.45
CA LEU A 245 -19.06 -15.51 -10.75
C LEU A 245 -18.65 -16.84 -11.38
N GLU A 246 -19.26 -17.95 -10.98
CA GLU A 246 -19.05 -19.24 -11.64
C GLU A 246 -19.50 -19.24 -13.10
N GLU A 247 -20.65 -18.64 -13.41
CA GLU A 247 -21.09 -18.50 -14.80
C GLU A 247 -20.20 -17.55 -15.61
N LEU A 248 -19.75 -16.46 -15.01
CA LEU A 248 -18.84 -15.50 -15.64
C LEU A 248 -17.48 -16.15 -15.91
N SER A 249 -16.96 -16.94 -14.96
CA SER A 249 -15.67 -17.62 -15.10
C SER A 249 -15.61 -18.58 -16.29
N LYS A 250 -16.74 -19.20 -16.69
CA LYS A 250 -16.82 -20.07 -17.88
C LYS A 250 -16.61 -19.32 -19.20
N LYS A 251 -16.83 -18.00 -19.21
CA LYS A 251 -16.65 -17.10 -20.37
C LYS A 251 -15.39 -16.26 -20.28
N SER A 252 -14.55 -16.53 -19.31
CA SER A 252 -13.39 -15.76 -18.93
C SER A 252 -12.13 -16.63 -18.94
N ARG A 253 -10.97 -16.00 -18.90
CA ARG A 253 -9.73 -16.68 -18.54
C ARG A 253 -9.67 -16.74 -17.01
N PHE A 254 -9.85 -17.93 -16.46
CA PHE A 254 -10.02 -18.15 -15.02
C PHE A 254 -8.83 -18.90 -14.42
N PHE A 255 -8.28 -18.34 -13.34
CA PHE A 255 -7.16 -18.89 -12.57
C PHE A 255 -7.66 -19.32 -11.18
N PRO A 256 -8.06 -20.60 -10.98
CA PRO A 256 -8.46 -21.09 -9.67
C PRO A 256 -7.27 -21.23 -8.69
N ASN A 257 -6.04 -21.29 -9.20
CA ASN A 257 -4.82 -21.27 -8.39
C ASN A 257 -4.30 -19.84 -8.17
N GLY A 258 -5.23 -18.88 -8.05
CA GLY A 258 -4.91 -17.49 -7.71
C GLY A 258 -4.48 -17.37 -6.24
N ILE A 259 -3.47 -16.53 -5.99
CA ILE A 259 -2.85 -16.31 -4.67
C ILE A 259 -2.94 -14.84 -4.29
N ALA A 260 -3.49 -14.57 -3.11
CA ALA A 260 -3.37 -13.29 -2.44
C ALA A 260 -1.96 -13.14 -1.87
N ASN A 261 -1.28 -12.04 -2.20
CA ASN A 261 0.07 -11.78 -1.69
C ASN A 261 0.10 -11.27 -0.24
N GLY A 262 -1.06 -11.06 0.37
CA GLY A 262 -1.25 -10.68 1.75
C GLY A 262 -2.56 -11.23 2.32
N ARG A 263 -2.84 -10.94 3.59
CA ARG A 263 -4.04 -11.41 4.30
C ARG A 263 -4.93 -10.28 4.81
N ARG A 264 -4.63 -9.05 4.42
CA ARG A 264 -5.38 -7.84 4.81
C ARG A 264 -5.61 -6.96 3.59
N SER A 265 -6.75 -6.31 3.52
CA SER A 265 -7.13 -5.42 2.40
C SER A 265 -6.07 -4.33 2.12
N ILE A 266 -5.44 -3.80 3.18
CA ILE A 266 -4.35 -2.81 3.07
C ILE A 266 -3.09 -3.37 2.38
N GLU A 267 -2.90 -4.68 2.33
CA GLU A 267 -1.79 -5.37 1.68
C GLU A 267 -2.10 -5.67 0.21
N ALA A 268 -3.37 -5.90 -0.11
CA ALA A 268 -3.81 -6.24 -1.45
C ALA A 268 -3.70 -5.06 -2.43
N VAL A 269 -4.02 -3.85 -2.01
CA VAL A 269 -4.03 -2.67 -2.90
C VAL A 269 -2.65 -2.41 -3.52
N PRO A 270 -1.51 -2.41 -2.79
CA PRO A 270 -0.18 -2.33 -3.41
C PRO A 270 0.14 -3.52 -4.31
N SER A 271 -0.29 -4.74 -3.96
CA SER A 271 -0.04 -5.93 -4.78
C SER A 271 -0.78 -5.85 -6.13
N ILE A 272 -2.05 -5.43 -6.12
CA ILE A 272 -2.91 -5.36 -7.30
C ILE A 272 -2.59 -4.15 -8.19
N LEU A 273 -2.28 -2.99 -7.60
CA LEU A 273 -2.13 -1.74 -8.35
C LEU A 273 -0.69 -1.36 -8.67
N VAL A 274 0.30 -1.97 -8.01
CA VAL A 274 1.74 -1.66 -8.19
C VAL A 274 2.56 -2.92 -8.47
N GLY A 275 2.14 -4.08 -7.97
CA GLY A 275 2.89 -5.34 -8.06
C GLY A 275 3.88 -5.56 -6.90
N ILE A 276 3.68 -4.90 -5.76
CA ILE A 276 4.49 -5.09 -4.55
C ILE A 276 3.84 -6.17 -3.67
N PRO A 277 4.46 -7.35 -3.47
CA PRO A 277 3.92 -8.38 -2.58
C PRO A 277 4.05 -7.95 -1.10
N SER A 278 3.20 -8.48 -0.23
CA SER A 278 3.26 -8.20 1.22
C SER A 278 4.22 -9.16 1.90
N LEU A 279 5.51 -8.82 1.93
CA LEU A 279 6.56 -9.66 2.53
C LEU A 279 7.11 -9.09 3.86
N MET A 280 6.52 -8.03 4.38
CA MET A 280 6.80 -7.46 5.71
C MET A 280 5.73 -7.87 6.72
N SER A 281 5.97 -7.63 7.99
CA SER A 281 4.96 -7.78 9.05
C SER A 281 3.92 -6.66 9.01
N GLU A 282 4.35 -5.44 8.67
CA GLU A 282 3.46 -4.31 8.39
C GLU A 282 3.21 -4.15 6.89
N ALA A 283 2.00 -3.70 6.55
CA ALA A 283 1.64 -3.39 5.18
C ALA A 283 2.53 -2.25 4.62
N PHE A 284 2.90 -2.32 3.32
CA PHE A 284 3.74 -1.32 2.66
C PHE A 284 3.29 0.12 2.94
N MET A 285 1.98 0.39 2.92
CA MET A 285 1.41 1.72 3.18
C MET A 285 1.55 2.21 4.63
N ARG A 286 1.98 1.35 5.55
CA ARG A 286 2.22 1.67 6.97
C ARG A 286 3.67 1.51 7.36
N SER A 287 4.49 0.94 6.49
CA SER A 287 5.90 0.68 6.73
C SER A 287 6.77 1.94 6.62
N PRO A 288 8.01 1.91 7.07
CA PRO A 288 9.01 2.96 6.83
C PRO A 288 9.21 3.26 5.33
N TYR A 289 8.94 2.28 4.48
CA TYR A 289 9.14 2.34 3.03
C TYR A 289 7.95 2.92 2.25
N GLN A 290 6.89 3.35 2.96
CA GLN A 290 5.68 3.90 2.35
C GLN A 290 5.94 5.10 1.43
N SER A 291 7.08 5.78 1.57
CA SER A 291 7.48 6.94 0.76
C SER A 291 8.38 6.58 -0.43
N ASN A 292 8.75 5.31 -0.59
CA ASN A 292 9.59 4.85 -1.70
C ASN A 292 8.96 5.16 -3.07
N THR A 293 9.78 5.32 -4.08
CA THR A 293 9.34 5.47 -5.47
C THR A 293 8.56 4.23 -5.89
N VAL A 294 7.33 4.44 -6.38
CA VAL A 294 6.48 3.37 -6.92
C VAL A 294 5.79 3.86 -8.19
N HIS A 295 5.60 2.97 -9.15
CA HIS A 295 4.86 3.22 -10.38
C HIS A 295 3.54 2.44 -10.32
N GLY A 296 2.47 3.10 -9.86
CA GLY A 296 1.14 2.52 -9.85
C GLY A 296 0.49 2.55 -11.23
N LEU A 297 -0.47 1.66 -11.47
CA LEU A 297 -1.17 1.54 -12.75
C LEU A 297 -1.74 2.89 -13.22
N GLY A 298 -2.32 3.69 -12.32
CA GLY A 298 -2.83 5.01 -12.69
C GLY A 298 -1.76 5.94 -13.24
N GLN A 299 -0.53 5.91 -12.69
CA GLN A 299 0.61 6.69 -13.21
C GLN A 299 1.08 6.17 -14.57
N ILE A 300 1.09 4.84 -14.74
CA ILE A 300 1.59 4.18 -15.95
C ILE A 300 0.69 4.48 -17.16
N VAL A 301 -0.64 4.46 -16.98
CA VAL A 301 -1.59 4.65 -18.09
C VAL A 301 -1.82 6.13 -18.45
N LYS A 302 -1.51 7.04 -17.55
CA LYS A 302 -1.77 8.48 -17.70
C LYS A 302 -1.13 9.13 -18.95
N PRO A 303 0.13 8.84 -19.31
CA PRO A 303 0.74 9.37 -20.53
C PRO A 303 0.02 8.96 -21.82
N TYR A 304 -0.81 7.92 -21.77
CA TYR A 304 -1.59 7.38 -22.88
C TYR A 304 -3.04 7.89 -22.91
N GLY A 305 -3.33 8.96 -22.16
CA GLY A 305 -4.61 9.65 -22.21
C GLY A 305 -5.72 9.03 -21.36
N TYR A 306 -5.40 8.06 -20.49
CA TYR A 306 -6.38 7.45 -19.58
C TYR A 306 -6.84 8.43 -18.49
N SER A 307 -8.15 8.50 -18.29
CA SER A 307 -8.75 9.04 -17.06
C SER A 307 -8.82 7.90 -16.01
N THR A 308 -8.57 8.22 -14.74
CA THR A 308 -8.44 7.20 -13.70
C THR A 308 -9.28 7.52 -12.48
N ALA A 309 -10.00 6.53 -11.94
CA ALA A 309 -10.80 6.68 -10.74
C ALA A 309 -10.74 5.41 -9.86
N PHE A 310 -10.77 5.60 -8.55
CA PHE A 310 -10.88 4.50 -7.58
C PHE A 310 -12.14 4.66 -6.74
N PHE A 311 -12.88 3.56 -6.57
CA PHE A 311 -14.17 3.50 -5.91
C PHE A 311 -14.10 2.54 -4.72
N HIS A 312 -14.46 3.03 -3.54
CA HIS A 312 -14.54 2.20 -2.33
C HIS A 312 -15.54 2.81 -1.36
N GLY A 313 -16.69 2.18 -1.21
CA GLY A 313 -17.85 2.71 -0.47
C GLY A 313 -17.64 3.03 1.01
N ALA A 314 -16.46 2.80 1.56
CA ALA A 314 -16.09 3.15 2.93
C ALA A 314 -15.90 4.65 3.15
N LYS A 315 -15.80 5.04 4.43
CA LYS A 315 -15.43 6.41 4.81
C LYS A 315 -14.07 6.78 4.21
N ASN A 316 -13.98 7.96 3.59
CA ASN A 316 -12.72 8.49 3.08
C ASN A 316 -11.66 8.51 4.20
N GLY A 317 -10.43 8.16 3.88
CA GLY A 317 -9.35 7.91 4.85
C GLY A 317 -9.37 6.51 5.48
N SER A 318 -10.34 5.65 5.15
CA SER A 318 -10.34 4.26 5.59
C SER A 318 -9.15 3.52 4.99
N MET A 319 -8.33 2.88 5.85
CA MET A 319 -7.09 2.18 5.47
C MET A 319 -6.14 3.00 4.58
N TYR A 320 -6.28 4.35 4.54
CA TYR A 320 -5.51 5.26 3.69
C TYR A 320 -5.67 5.01 2.18
N PHE A 321 -6.79 4.43 1.75
CA PHE A 321 -6.98 4.09 0.35
C PHE A 321 -7.10 5.30 -0.57
N ASP A 322 -7.71 6.37 -0.11
CA ASP A 322 -7.77 7.63 -0.85
C ASP A 322 -6.37 8.20 -1.11
N GLU A 323 -5.53 8.37 -0.07
CA GLU A 323 -4.17 8.88 -0.24
C GLU A 323 -3.30 7.93 -1.07
N THR A 324 -3.45 6.62 -0.84
CA THR A 324 -2.67 5.59 -1.53
C THR A 324 -3.00 5.53 -3.01
N THR A 325 -4.26 5.55 -3.37
CA THR A 325 -4.68 5.48 -4.78
C THR A 325 -4.31 6.76 -5.54
N TYR A 326 -4.40 7.94 -4.92
CA TYR A 326 -3.82 9.18 -5.48
C TYR A 326 -2.32 9.02 -5.74
N ARG A 327 -1.58 8.44 -4.79
CA ARG A 327 -0.15 8.18 -4.96
C ARG A 327 0.13 7.20 -6.09
N PHE A 328 -0.73 6.20 -6.31
CA PHE A 328 -0.63 5.24 -7.41
C PHE A 328 -1.14 5.80 -8.74
N GLY A 329 -1.49 7.10 -8.77
CA GLY A 329 -1.81 7.87 -9.97
C GLY A 329 -3.28 7.93 -10.33
N PHE A 330 -4.20 7.47 -9.48
CA PHE A 330 -5.62 7.67 -9.71
C PHE A 330 -6.00 9.15 -9.52
N ASP A 331 -6.75 9.71 -10.45
CA ASP A 331 -7.10 11.15 -10.46
C ASP A 331 -8.24 11.47 -9.50
N ARG A 332 -9.12 10.50 -9.28
CA ARG A 332 -10.33 10.66 -8.47
C ARG A 332 -10.50 9.48 -7.53
N TYR A 333 -11.00 9.76 -6.33
CA TYR A 333 -11.46 8.77 -5.37
C TYR A 333 -12.92 9.01 -5.04
N PHE A 334 -13.72 7.95 -5.04
CA PHE A 334 -15.13 7.96 -4.69
C PHE A 334 -15.36 7.05 -3.49
N GLY A 335 -15.64 7.66 -2.36
CA GLY A 335 -15.95 6.99 -1.10
C GLY A 335 -17.35 7.34 -0.60
N LEU A 336 -17.56 7.18 0.69
CA LEU A 336 -18.80 7.55 1.36
C LEU A 336 -19.16 9.05 1.18
N ASN A 337 -18.16 9.92 1.13
CA ASN A 337 -18.38 11.37 1.02
C ASN A 337 -18.94 11.78 -0.35
N GLU A 338 -18.61 11.04 -1.40
CA GLU A 338 -19.05 11.30 -2.79
C GLU A 338 -20.37 10.58 -3.12
N TYR A 339 -20.79 9.63 -2.26
CA TYR A 339 -22.05 8.90 -2.45
C TYR A 339 -23.25 9.73 -2.00
N PRO A 340 -24.31 9.83 -2.83
CA PRO A 340 -25.38 10.82 -2.60
C PRO A 340 -26.40 10.44 -1.52
N ASP A 341 -26.57 9.14 -1.22
CA ASP A 341 -27.63 8.65 -0.32
C ASP A 341 -27.08 7.87 0.87
N SER A 342 -27.11 8.51 2.04
CA SER A 342 -26.64 7.90 3.27
C SER A 342 -27.55 6.77 3.81
N SER A 343 -28.75 6.55 3.24
CA SER A 343 -29.63 5.45 3.66
C SER A 343 -29.10 4.07 3.27
N ASP A 344 -28.21 4.03 2.27
CA ASP A 344 -27.54 2.81 1.83
C ASP A 344 -26.29 2.44 2.67
N PHE A 345 -26.00 3.19 3.73
CA PHE A 345 -24.91 2.93 4.65
C PHE A 345 -25.24 1.73 5.56
N ASP A 346 -24.32 0.76 5.66
CA ASP A 346 -24.48 -0.48 6.44
C ASP A 346 -24.51 -0.29 7.97
N GLY A 347 -24.27 0.93 8.42
CA GLY A 347 -24.19 1.31 9.84
C GLY A 347 -22.79 1.25 10.45
N GLN A 348 -21.78 0.69 9.75
CA GLN A 348 -20.43 0.50 10.28
C GLN A 348 -19.30 0.89 9.32
N TRP A 349 -19.22 0.25 8.17
CA TRP A 349 -18.07 0.33 7.28
C TRP A 349 -18.29 1.24 6.09
N GLY A 350 -19.43 1.07 5.38
CA GLY A 350 -19.64 1.82 4.16
C GLY A 350 -21.01 1.57 3.51
N ILE A 351 -21.10 1.97 2.26
CA ILE A 351 -22.30 1.76 1.44
C ILE A 351 -22.37 0.29 1.02
N PHE A 352 -23.54 -0.31 1.10
CA PHE A 352 -23.77 -1.66 0.61
C PHE A 352 -23.36 -1.82 -0.86
N ASP A 353 -22.79 -2.98 -1.21
CA ASP A 353 -22.18 -3.22 -2.53
C ASP A 353 -23.14 -2.96 -3.69
N GLU A 354 -24.40 -3.42 -3.62
CA GLU A 354 -25.33 -3.26 -4.75
C GLU A 354 -25.56 -1.79 -5.13
N PRO A 355 -26.04 -0.90 -4.23
CA PRO A 355 -26.24 0.49 -4.58
C PRO A 355 -24.93 1.22 -4.91
N PHE A 356 -23.82 0.85 -4.26
CA PHE A 356 -22.52 1.46 -4.56
C PHE A 356 -22.01 1.07 -5.95
N LEU A 357 -22.14 -0.18 -6.36
CA LEU A 357 -21.76 -0.64 -7.70
C LEU A 357 -22.62 0.03 -8.80
N GLN A 358 -23.92 0.29 -8.55
CA GLN A 358 -24.77 1.07 -9.47
C GLN A 358 -24.32 2.52 -9.57
N PHE A 359 -23.99 3.16 -8.46
CA PHE A 359 -23.37 4.50 -8.43
C PHE A 359 -22.07 4.52 -9.24
N THR A 360 -21.23 3.50 -9.07
CA THR A 360 -19.95 3.40 -9.79
C THR A 360 -20.13 3.37 -11.31
N ILE A 361 -21.11 2.62 -11.83
CA ILE A 361 -21.44 2.62 -13.27
C ILE A 361 -21.76 4.03 -13.75
N ASN A 362 -22.62 4.77 -13.02
CA ASN A 362 -23.02 6.12 -13.37
C ASN A 362 -21.84 7.11 -13.37
N GLU A 363 -20.87 6.93 -12.49
CA GLU A 363 -19.67 7.78 -12.46
C GLU A 363 -18.65 7.40 -13.55
N ILE A 364 -18.49 6.09 -13.85
CA ILE A 364 -17.66 5.61 -14.95
C ILE A 364 -18.18 6.10 -16.30
N ASP A 365 -19.51 6.13 -16.51
CA ASP A 365 -20.11 6.60 -17.76
C ASP A 365 -19.79 8.07 -18.07
N LYS A 366 -19.50 8.87 -17.02
CA LYS A 366 -19.08 10.27 -17.13
C LYS A 366 -17.57 10.44 -17.38
N MET A 367 -16.78 9.37 -17.27
CA MET A 367 -15.32 9.46 -17.44
C MET A 367 -14.94 9.60 -18.90
N PRO A 368 -13.94 10.45 -19.22
CA PRO A 368 -13.30 10.44 -20.54
C PRO A 368 -12.72 9.07 -20.87
N LYS A 369 -12.90 8.61 -22.11
CA LYS A 369 -12.34 7.34 -22.61
C LYS A 369 -11.00 7.60 -23.30
N PRO A 370 -10.02 6.70 -23.21
CA PRO A 370 -10.03 5.48 -22.40
C PRO A 370 -9.96 5.78 -20.91
N PHE A 371 -10.48 4.85 -20.08
CA PHE A 371 -10.42 5.00 -18.63
C PHE A 371 -9.89 3.74 -17.95
N MET A 372 -9.41 3.93 -16.71
CA MET A 372 -9.11 2.85 -15.76
C MET A 372 -9.84 3.10 -14.45
N ALA A 373 -10.66 2.16 -14.02
CA ALA A 373 -11.40 2.21 -12.78
C ALA A 373 -11.00 1.06 -11.85
N GLY A 374 -10.59 1.35 -10.62
CA GLY A 374 -10.47 0.38 -9.54
C GLY A 374 -11.73 0.42 -8.67
N ILE A 375 -12.33 -0.70 -8.38
CA ILE A 375 -13.56 -0.82 -7.58
C ILE A 375 -13.31 -1.82 -6.47
N PHE A 376 -13.53 -1.43 -5.21
CA PHE A 376 -13.34 -2.29 -4.06
C PHE A 376 -14.66 -2.43 -3.30
N THR A 377 -15.17 -3.66 -3.19
CA THR A 377 -16.40 -3.98 -2.44
C THR A 377 -16.16 -3.96 -0.94
N ILE A 378 -17.22 -4.00 -0.11
CA ILE A 378 -17.08 -3.89 1.35
C ILE A 378 -18.09 -4.75 2.12
N SER A 379 -19.19 -5.18 1.52
CA SER A 379 -20.31 -5.78 2.27
C SER A 379 -20.00 -7.12 2.92
N SER A 380 -18.96 -7.83 2.46
CA SER A 380 -18.50 -9.09 3.06
C SER A 380 -17.56 -8.92 4.26
N HIS A 381 -17.41 -7.70 4.78
CA HIS A 381 -16.65 -7.42 6.01
C HIS A 381 -17.48 -7.73 7.27
N PRO A 382 -16.89 -8.24 8.38
CA PRO A 382 -17.60 -8.37 9.67
C PRO A 382 -18.22 -7.04 10.13
N PRO A 383 -19.43 -7.03 10.71
CA PRO A 383 -20.21 -8.11 11.29
C PRO A 383 -21.17 -8.81 10.31
N TYR A 384 -20.92 -8.73 8.99
CA TYR A 384 -21.70 -9.46 7.98
C TYR A 384 -23.17 -9.00 7.89
N THR A 385 -23.36 -7.69 7.80
CA THR A 385 -24.68 -7.06 7.73
C THR A 385 -25.29 -7.23 6.35
N LEU A 386 -26.54 -7.72 6.27
CA LEU A 386 -27.32 -7.77 5.03
C LEU A 386 -28.28 -6.58 4.96
N PRO A 387 -28.49 -5.99 3.75
CA PRO A 387 -29.60 -5.05 3.53
C PRO A 387 -30.94 -5.73 3.84
N GLU A 388 -31.89 -4.98 4.42
CA GLU A 388 -33.17 -5.53 4.92
C GLU A 388 -33.93 -6.32 3.84
N GLN A 389 -33.94 -5.81 2.58
CA GLN A 389 -34.62 -6.44 1.45
C GLN A 389 -34.05 -7.80 1.03
N TYR A 390 -32.86 -8.18 1.53
CA TYR A 390 -32.18 -9.43 1.20
C TYR A 390 -32.27 -10.48 2.32
N LYS A 391 -32.65 -10.12 3.54
CA LYS A 391 -32.70 -11.03 4.69
C LYS A 391 -33.55 -12.29 4.45
N ASP A 392 -34.69 -12.11 3.78
CA ASP A 392 -35.60 -13.24 3.48
C ASP A 392 -35.28 -13.93 2.14
N ARG A 393 -34.38 -13.38 1.32
CA ARG A 393 -34.08 -13.90 -0.02
C ARG A 393 -32.81 -14.73 -0.08
N ILE A 394 -31.87 -14.45 0.79
CA ILE A 394 -30.58 -15.11 0.88
C ILE A 394 -30.69 -16.23 1.90
N LYS A 395 -30.29 -17.43 1.50
CA LYS A 395 -30.25 -18.57 2.41
C LYS A 395 -29.09 -18.43 3.38
N GLU A 396 -29.37 -18.67 4.65
CA GLU A 396 -28.31 -18.80 5.63
C GLU A 396 -27.35 -19.92 5.26
N GLY A 397 -26.06 -19.65 5.31
CA GLY A 397 -25.01 -20.64 5.14
C GLY A 397 -24.57 -21.22 6.48
N ALA A 398 -23.50 -22.01 6.49
CA ALA A 398 -22.94 -22.58 7.71
C ALA A 398 -22.29 -21.55 8.64
N ILE A 399 -21.86 -20.44 8.10
CA ILE A 399 -21.32 -19.28 8.83
C ILE A 399 -21.95 -17.98 8.29
N PRO A 400 -22.04 -16.90 9.08
CA PRO A 400 -22.69 -15.64 8.67
C PRO A 400 -22.13 -15.06 7.38
N MET A 401 -20.83 -15.22 7.14
CA MET A 401 -20.15 -14.75 5.94
C MET A 401 -20.75 -15.30 4.64
N HIS A 402 -21.23 -16.53 4.62
CA HIS A 402 -21.83 -17.12 3.42
C HIS A 402 -23.00 -16.31 2.87
N SER A 403 -23.77 -15.66 3.76
CA SER A 403 -24.91 -14.85 3.35
C SER A 403 -24.49 -13.56 2.67
N VAL A 404 -23.45 -12.88 3.18
CA VAL A 404 -22.95 -11.63 2.58
C VAL A 404 -22.15 -11.88 1.30
N ILE A 405 -21.47 -13.02 1.18
CA ILE A 405 -20.84 -13.46 -0.08
C ILE A 405 -21.90 -13.66 -1.17
N GLN A 406 -23.03 -14.35 -0.85
CA GLN A 406 -24.14 -14.49 -1.79
C GLN A 406 -24.73 -13.13 -2.18
N TYR A 407 -24.85 -12.22 -1.23
CA TYR A 407 -25.32 -10.85 -1.50
C TYR A 407 -24.38 -10.11 -2.47
N SER A 408 -23.08 -10.15 -2.23
CA SER A 408 -22.09 -9.49 -3.09
C SER A 408 -22.06 -10.12 -4.50
N ASP A 409 -22.27 -11.43 -4.64
CA ASP A 409 -22.42 -12.08 -5.95
C ASP A 409 -23.67 -11.59 -6.71
N ILE A 410 -24.80 -11.39 -6.00
CA ILE A 410 -26.01 -10.77 -6.58
C ILE A 410 -25.74 -9.32 -6.99
N ALA A 411 -25.02 -8.56 -6.18
CA ALA A 411 -24.65 -7.18 -6.48
C ALA A 411 -23.76 -7.11 -7.73
N LEU A 412 -22.78 -8.00 -7.85
CA LEU A 412 -21.93 -8.15 -9.03
C LEU A 412 -22.73 -8.51 -10.27
N LYS A 413 -23.68 -9.47 -10.16
CA LYS A 413 -24.57 -9.80 -11.28
C LYS A 413 -25.28 -8.57 -11.80
N ARG A 414 -25.88 -7.76 -10.92
CA ARG A 414 -26.58 -6.52 -11.30
C ARG A 414 -25.63 -5.49 -11.89
N PHE A 415 -24.41 -5.38 -11.35
CA PHE A 415 -23.38 -4.53 -11.93
C PHE A 415 -23.12 -4.90 -13.40
N PHE A 416 -22.88 -6.17 -13.71
CA PHE A 416 -22.62 -6.61 -15.08
C PHE A 416 -23.85 -6.49 -15.99
N GLU A 417 -25.06 -6.71 -15.47
CA GLU A 417 -26.31 -6.50 -16.21
C GLU A 417 -26.48 -5.04 -16.63
N GLU A 418 -26.22 -4.07 -15.74
CA GLU A 418 -26.34 -2.65 -16.05
C GLU A 418 -25.13 -2.11 -16.86
N ALA A 419 -23.93 -2.56 -16.53
CA ALA A 419 -22.71 -2.20 -17.29
C ALA A 419 -22.81 -2.66 -18.74
N SER A 420 -23.43 -3.82 -19.01
CA SER A 420 -23.59 -4.35 -20.37
C SER A 420 -24.44 -3.48 -21.29
N LYS A 421 -25.20 -2.55 -20.74
CA LYS A 421 -26.00 -1.56 -21.50
C LYS A 421 -25.20 -0.32 -21.91
N GLN A 422 -24.01 -0.13 -21.32
CA GLN A 422 -23.16 1.04 -21.55
C GLN A 422 -22.28 0.83 -22.80
N GLU A 423 -22.04 1.90 -23.52
CA GLU A 423 -21.21 1.88 -24.74
C GLU A 423 -19.78 1.39 -24.51
N TRP A 424 -19.21 1.70 -23.32
CA TRP A 424 -17.84 1.35 -22.97
C TRP A 424 -17.63 -0.13 -22.62
N TYR A 425 -18.71 -0.88 -22.36
CA TYR A 425 -18.64 -2.25 -21.84
C TYR A 425 -17.86 -3.21 -22.74
N LYS A 426 -18.13 -3.15 -24.07
CA LYS A 426 -17.53 -4.08 -25.03
C LYS A 426 -16.02 -3.93 -25.17
N ASP A 427 -15.54 -2.70 -25.02
CA ASP A 427 -14.13 -2.34 -25.16
C ASP A 427 -13.44 -2.24 -23.78
N THR A 428 -13.88 -3.06 -22.81
CA THR A 428 -13.38 -3.05 -21.44
C THR A 428 -12.82 -4.42 -21.05
N LEU A 429 -11.59 -4.42 -20.52
CA LEU A 429 -11.04 -5.54 -19.76
C LEU A 429 -11.54 -5.45 -18.31
N PHE A 430 -12.22 -6.47 -17.84
CA PHE A 430 -12.57 -6.64 -16.43
C PHE A 430 -11.59 -7.62 -15.79
N VAL A 431 -10.86 -7.13 -14.79
CA VAL A 431 -9.99 -7.94 -13.93
C VAL A 431 -10.71 -8.10 -12.59
N ILE A 432 -11.08 -9.32 -12.24
CA ILE A 432 -11.82 -9.61 -11.01
C ILE A 432 -10.95 -10.49 -10.13
N THR A 433 -10.71 -10.05 -8.90
CA THR A 433 -9.94 -10.78 -7.89
C THR A 433 -10.44 -10.45 -6.50
N ALA A 434 -10.02 -11.21 -5.49
CA ALA A 434 -10.23 -10.82 -4.11
C ALA A 434 -9.04 -10.04 -3.56
N ASP A 435 -9.25 -9.32 -2.46
CA ASP A 435 -8.17 -8.71 -1.67
C ASP A 435 -7.43 -9.78 -0.85
N HIS A 436 -8.15 -10.62 -0.15
CA HIS A 436 -7.65 -11.78 0.61
C HIS A 436 -8.80 -12.78 0.84
N THR A 437 -8.52 -13.89 1.54
CA THR A 437 -9.55 -14.78 2.06
C THR A 437 -9.98 -14.34 3.46
N SER A 438 -11.11 -14.86 3.92
CA SER A 438 -11.59 -14.69 5.30
C SER A 438 -11.30 -15.93 6.16
N ASP A 439 -12.02 -16.04 7.28
CA ASP A 439 -12.09 -17.26 8.07
C ASP A 439 -12.66 -18.39 7.22
N ASN A 440 -11.87 -19.44 7.01
CA ASN A 440 -12.24 -20.56 6.15
C ASN A 440 -13.16 -21.52 6.90
N PHE A 441 -14.29 -21.85 6.29
CA PHE A 441 -15.21 -22.90 6.77
C PHE A 441 -14.77 -24.29 6.29
N ASP A 442 -14.30 -24.40 5.06
CA ASP A 442 -13.77 -25.63 4.52
C ASP A 442 -12.35 -25.86 5.03
N SER A 443 -12.16 -26.93 5.82
CA SER A 443 -10.87 -27.25 6.44
C SER A 443 -9.72 -27.44 5.43
N ARG A 444 -10.02 -27.75 4.17
CA ARG A 444 -9.02 -27.83 3.09
C ARG A 444 -8.36 -26.50 2.81
N PHE A 445 -9.09 -25.39 2.98
CA PHE A 445 -8.58 -24.02 2.81
C PHE A 445 -8.02 -23.43 4.12
N ALA A 446 -8.24 -24.06 5.27
CA ALA A 446 -7.72 -23.60 6.56
C ALA A 446 -6.23 -23.85 6.79
N THR A 447 -5.48 -24.24 5.75
CA THR A 447 -4.03 -24.42 5.76
C THR A 447 -3.31 -23.10 5.49
N SER A 448 -1.99 -23.01 5.81
CA SER A 448 -1.18 -21.80 5.55
C SER A 448 -1.28 -21.34 4.08
N LEU A 449 -1.29 -22.27 3.12
CA LEU A 449 -1.40 -21.94 1.70
C LEU A 449 -2.86 -21.74 1.25
N GLY A 450 -3.79 -22.56 1.76
CA GLY A 450 -5.22 -22.46 1.42
C GLY A 450 -5.82 -21.10 1.79
N ARG A 451 -5.33 -20.49 2.88
CA ARG A 451 -5.74 -19.15 3.33
C ARG A 451 -5.32 -18.02 2.40
N HIS A 452 -4.53 -18.28 1.38
CA HIS A 452 -4.17 -17.31 0.35
C HIS A 452 -4.87 -17.57 -0.98
N GLN A 453 -5.67 -18.64 -1.10
CA GLN A 453 -6.25 -19.06 -2.36
C GLN A 453 -7.49 -18.24 -2.71
N ILE A 454 -7.40 -17.44 -3.77
CA ILE A 454 -8.41 -16.51 -4.26
C ILE A 454 -8.69 -16.76 -5.75
N PRO A 455 -9.85 -16.37 -6.28
CA PRO A 455 -10.09 -16.37 -7.72
C PRO A 455 -9.36 -15.20 -8.39
N ILE A 456 -8.78 -15.42 -9.60
CA ILE A 456 -8.38 -14.36 -10.52
C ILE A 456 -9.07 -14.65 -11.85
N ILE A 457 -9.84 -13.66 -12.36
CA ILE A 457 -10.67 -13.79 -13.54
C ILE A 457 -10.37 -12.62 -14.48
N LEU A 458 -10.04 -12.91 -15.73
CA LEU A 458 -9.89 -11.91 -16.78
C LEU A 458 -11.07 -12.09 -17.76
N TYR A 459 -11.98 -11.13 -17.76
CA TYR A 459 -13.16 -11.14 -18.62
C TYR A 459 -13.12 -9.97 -19.60
N GLN A 460 -13.30 -10.27 -20.87
CA GLN A 460 -13.42 -9.28 -21.95
C GLN A 460 -14.63 -9.64 -22.82
N PRO A 461 -15.66 -8.77 -22.89
CA PRO A 461 -16.93 -9.11 -23.54
C PRO A 461 -16.83 -9.49 -25.03
N ASN A 462 -15.89 -8.91 -25.77
CA ASN A 462 -15.64 -9.22 -27.19
C ASN A 462 -14.80 -10.50 -27.39
N GLN A 463 -14.41 -11.20 -26.32
CA GLN A 463 -13.62 -12.44 -26.35
C GLN A 463 -12.25 -12.28 -27.03
N GLU A 464 -11.61 -11.14 -26.85
CA GLU A 464 -10.23 -10.88 -27.32
C GLU A 464 -9.19 -11.65 -26.49
N ILE A 465 -9.60 -12.12 -25.30
CA ILE A 465 -8.82 -12.99 -24.43
C ILE A 465 -9.45 -14.38 -24.48
N ASP A 466 -8.62 -15.39 -24.72
CA ASP A 466 -9.06 -16.78 -24.71
C ASP A 466 -9.71 -17.15 -23.37
N SER A 467 -10.94 -17.65 -23.41
CA SER A 467 -11.62 -18.16 -22.25
C SER A 467 -11.17 -19.58 -21.91
N GLY A 468 -11.23 -19.92 -20.63
CA GLY A 468 -10.91 -21.25 -20.12
C GLY A 468 -10.28 -21.24 -18.74
N ILE A 469 -10.18 -22.41 -18.15
CA ILE A 469 -9.51 -22.61 -16.85
C ILE A 469 -8.01 -22.74 -17.11
N VAL A 470 -7.23 -21.89 -16.43
CA VAL A 470 -5.76 -21.94 -16.45
C VAL A 470 -5.29 -22.42 -15.07
N THR A 471 -4.69 -23.60 -15.04
CA THR A 471 -4.25 -24.25 -13.79
C THR A 471 -2.89 -23.78 -13.29
N ASP A 472 -2.26 -22.86 -14.02
CA ASP A 472 -1.07 -22.18 -13.58
C ASP A 472 -1.32 -21.39 -12.29
N ILE A 473 -0.30 -21.28 -11.45
CA ILE A 473 -0.34 -20.38 -10.30
C ILE A 473 -0.36 -18.95 -10.82
N ALA A 474 -1.26 -18.15 -10.30
CA ALA A 474 -1.37 -16.72 -10.53
C ALA A 474 -1.36 -15.99 -9.18
N GLN A 475 -0.97 -14.74 -9.15
CA GLN A 475 -0.96 -13.94 -7.93
C GLN A 475 -1.38 -12.50 -8.20
N GLN A 476 -1.75 -11.76 -7.17
CA GLN A 476 -2.20 -10.36 -7.31
C GLN A 476 -1.15 -9.48 -7.98
N THR A 477 0.15 -9.72 -7.71
CA THR A 477 1.24 -8.95 -8.34
C THR A 477 1.39 -9.19 -9.85
N ASP A 478 0.70 -10.18 -10.41
CA ASP A 478 0.64 -10.42 -11.86
C ASP A 478 -0.29 -9.44 -12.59
N ILE A 479 -1.23 -8.84 -11.86
CA ILE A 479 -2.28 -7.98 -12.43
C ILE A 479 -1.70 -6.75 -13.15
N PRO A 480 -0.75 -5.98 -12.58
CA PRO A 480 -0.17 -4.84 -13.28
C PRO A 480 0.52 -5.23 -14.59
N ALA A 481 1.33 -6.30 -14.57
CA ALA A 481 2.01 -6.79 -15.76
C ALA A 481 1.01 -7.26 -16.84
N THR A 482 -0.10 -7.90 -16.42
CA THR A 482 -1.16 -8.36 -17.31
C THR A 482 -1.88 -7.19 -18.00
N ILE A 483 -2.21 -6.14 -17.24
CA ILE A 483 -2.89 -4.95 -17.78
C ILE A 483 -1.97 -4.22 -18.77
N ILE A 484 -0.71 -4.02 -18.41
CA ILE A 484 0.28 -3.35 -19.26
C ILE A 484 0.47 -4.15 -20.58
N ASP A 485 0.53 -5.48 -20.48
CA ASP A 485 0.65 -6.35 -21.65
C ASP A 485 -0.62 -6.32 -22.53
N TYR A 486 -1.82 -6.39 -21.93
CA TYR A 486 -3.10 -6.27 -22.64
C TYR A 486 -3.25 -4.95 -23.39
N LEU A 487 -2.84 -3.84 -22.78
CA LEU A 487 -2.90 -2.51 -23.37
C LEU A 487 -1.76 -2.23 -24.36
N ASN A 488 -0.84 -3.16 -24.52
CA ASN A 488 0.35 -2.99 -25.36
C ASN A 488 1.21 -1.77 -24.98
N LEU A 489 1.33 -1.46 -23.70
CA LEU A 489 2.14 -0.33 -23.25
C LEU A 489 3.63 -0.67 -23.21
N PRO A 490 4.54 0.23 -23.66
CA PRO A 490 5.99 -0.03 -23.70
C PRO A 490 6.70 0.17 -22.34
N GLU A 491 5.98 0.07 -21.22
CA GLU A 491 6.42 0.47 -19.86
C GLU A 491 7.00 -0.72 -19.05
N ASN A 492 7.76 -1.60 -19.68
CA ASN A 492 8.32 -2.79 -19.03
C ASN A 492 9.28 -2.46 -17.86
N ASP A 493 9.95 -1.32 -17.90
CA ASP A 493 10.84 -0.81 -16.85
C ASP A 493 10.09 -0.38 -15.59
N LYS A 494 8.77 -0.20 -15.67
CA LYS A 494 7.90 0.14 -14.54
C LYS A 494 7.20 -1.07 -13.93
N ILE A 495 7.47 -2.27 -14.41
CA ILE A 495 6.93 -3.52 -13.87
C ILE A 495 7.94 -4.15 -12.92
N LEU A 496 7.47 -4.51 -11.72
CA LEU A 496 8.31 -5.18 -10.74
C LEU A 496 8.52 -6.66 -11.08
N PRO A 497 9.65 -7.25 -10.71
CA PRO A 497 10.00 -8.63 -11.06
C PRO A 497 9.15 -9.69 -10.34
N PHE A 498 8.24 -9.28 -9.47
CA PHE A 498 7.36 -10.18 -8.69
C PHE A 498 6.15 -10.66 -9.48
N GLY A 499 5.76 -9.95 -10.55
CA GLY A 499 4.61 -10.28 -11.39
C GLY A 499 4.98 -10.67 -12.81
N ARG A 500 4.05 -11.33 -13.50
CA ARG A 500 4.13 -11.69 -14.91
C ARG A 500 2.80 -11.41 -15.61
N SER A 501 2.80 -11.35 -16.95
CA SER A 501 1.54 -11.29 -17.68
C SER A 501 0.82 -12.65 -17.64
N LEU A 502 -0.44 -12.65 -17.22
CA LEU A 502 -1.32 -13.81 -17.21
C LEU A 502 -1.89 -14.15 -18.62
N LEU A 503 -1.58 -13.34 -19.64
CA LEU A 503 -1.95 -13.60 -21.03
C LEU A 503 -0.97 -14.52 -21.74
N LYS A 504 0.22 -14.74 -21.18
CA LYS A 504 1.28 -15.59 -21.75
C LYS A 504 1.27 -16.97 -21.10
N ASN A 505 1.31 -18.02 -21.91
CA ASN A 505 1.24 -19.43 -21.45
C ASN A 505 2.63 -20.04 -21.22
N ASP A 506 3.70 -19.46 -21.77
CA ASP A 506 5.08 -19.96 -21.75
C ASP A 506 5.92 -19.40 -20.60
N VAL A 507 5.32 -18.54 -19.80
CA VAL A 507 5.99 -17.82 -18.72
C VAL A 507 5.90 -18.62 -17.42
N ARG A 508 6.94 -18.51 -16.61
CA ARG A 508 7.02 -19.10 -15.27
C ARG A 508 5.81 -18.77 -14.39
N SER A 509 5.26 -19.78 -13.75
CA SER A 509 4.07 -19.74 -12.90
C SER A 509 4.50 -19.87 -11.43
N ASP A 510 4.74 -18.74 -10.77
CA ASP A 510 5.16 -18.68 -9.37
C ASP A 510 4.28 -17.71 -8.58
N ALA A 511 4.16 -17.95 -7.27
CA ALA A 511 3.65 -16.97 -6.33
C ALA A 511 4.54 -16.89 -5.09
N ILE A 512 4.77 -15.67 -4.61
CA ILE A 512 5.53 -15.42 -3.38
C ILE A 512 4.62 -14.86 -2.30
N ILE A 513 4.66 -15.45 -1.12
CA ILE A 513 3.92 -14.99 0.07
C ILE A 513 4.82 -14.98 1.30
N LYS A 514 4.38 -14.24 2.31
CA LYS A 514 4.87 -14.34 3.69
C LYS A 514 3.76 -14.93 4.54
N GLU A 515 4.08 -16.02 5.24
CA GLU A 515 3.19 -16.57 6.25
C GLU A 515 4.01 -16.91 7.49
N ASP A 516 3.54 -16.49 8.66
CA ASP A 516 4.27 -16.52 9.91
C ASP A 516 5.67 -15.85 9.78
N ASP A 517 6.72 -16.46 10.30
CA ASP A 517 8.11 -15.99 10.21
C ASP A 517 8.85 -16.60 8.99
N SER A 518 8.15 -16.79 7.86
CA SER A 518 8.75 -17.46 6.70
C SER A 518 8.27 -16.86 5.37
N TYR A 519 9.18 -16.89 4.39
CA TYR A 519 8.86 -16.63 2.99
C TYR A 519 8.59 -17.95 2.27
N TRP A 520 7.56 -17.97 1.45
CA TRP A 520 7.16 -19.14 0.68
C TRP A 520 7.16 -18.81 -0.79
N LEU A 521 7.67 -19.73 -1.60
CA LEU A 521 7.51 -19.69 -3.06
C LEU A 521 6.74 -20.92 -3.50
N LEU A 522 5.62 -20.68 -4.20
CA LEU A 522 4.79 -21.70 -4.80
C LEU A 522 5.11 -21.77 -6.30
N SER A 523 5.36 -22.93 -6.84
CA SER A 523 5.63 -23.12 -8.27
C SER A 523 5.41 -24.58 -8.68
N GLN A 524 4.78 -24.82 -9.82
CA GLN A 524 4.71 -26.12 -10.49
C GLN A 524 4.35 -27.31 -9.57
N GLY A 525 3.30 -27.14 -8.76
CA GLY A 525 2.82 -28.20 -7.86
C GLY A 525 3.61 -28.36 -6.56
N LYS A 526 4.67 -27.58 -6.36
CA LYS A 526 5.54 -27.62 -5.19
C LYS A 526 5.59 -26.27 -4.47
N TYR A 527 6.06 -26.31 -3.20
CA TYR A 527 6.47 -25.10 -2.50
C TYR A 527 7.83 -25.27 -1.85
N VAL A 528 8.51 -24.16 -1.63
CA VAL A 528 9.70 -24.05 -0.80
C VAL A 528 9.49 -22.94 0.24
N LYS A 529 9.99 -23.16 1.45
CA LYS A 529 9.85 -22.28 2.60
C LYS A 529 11.21 -21.87 3.13
N LEU A 530 11.43 -20.56 3.29
CA LEU A 530 12.67 -19.96 3.78
C LEU A 530 12.41 -19.26 5.11
N SER A 531 13.23 -19.53 6.14
CA SER A 531 13.18 -18.83 7.42
C SER A 531 13.58 -17.37 7.26
N MET A 532 12.79 -16.46 7.84
CA MET A 532 13.15 -15.03 7.90
C MET A 532 14.31 -14.76 8.85
N ARG A 533 14.49 -15.58 9.89
CA ARG A 533 15.51 -15.38 10.94
C ARG A 533 16.86 -16.02 10.58
N GLU A 534 16.82 -17.24 10.08
CA GLU A 534 18.03 -18.05 9.85
C GLU A 534 18.50 -17.97 8.40
N SER A 535 17.67 -17.40 7.50
CA SER A 535 17.96 -17.33 6.06
C SER A 535 18.21 -18.70 5.40
N GLU A 536 17.75 -19.76 6.04
CA GLU A 536 17.90 -21.15 5.61
C GLU A 536 16.56 -21.73 5.13
N MET A 537 16.65 -22.68 4.20
CA MET A 537 15.48 -23.43 3.75
C MET A 537 14.98 -24.33 4.88
N ILE A 538 13.71 -24.15 5.27
CA ILE A 538 13.10 -24.93 6.37
C ILE A 538 12.42 -26.17 5.82
N GLU A 539 11.68 -26.04 4.73
CA GLU A 539 10.73 -27.05 4.28
C GLU A 539 10.47 -26.96 2.79
N THR A 540 10.20 -28.11 2.19
CA THR A 540 9.65 -28.22 0.83
C THR A 540 8.52 -29.22 0.83
N GLY A 541 7.55 -29.05 -0.05
CA GLY A 541 6.42 -29.98 -0.13
C GLY A 541 5.60 -29.83 -1.41
N ASP A 542 4.58 -30.66 -1.48
CA ASP A 542 3.56 -30.59 -2.53
C ASP A 542 2.50 -29.53 -2.18
N LEU A 543 1.96 -28.87 -3.20
CA LEU A 543 0.83 -27.97 -3.00
C LEU A 543 -0.41 -28.74 -2.48
N PRO A 544 -1.22 -28.13 -1.61
CA PRO A 544 -2.46 -28.73 -1.10
C PRO A 544 -3.42 -29.19 -2.21
N VAL A 545 -4.30 -30.13 -1.87
CA VAL A 545 -5.31 -30.70 -2.80
C VAL A 545 -6.33 -29.67 -3.33
N THR A 546 -6.41 -28.51 -2.72
CA THR A 546 -7.23 -27.39 -3.19
C THR A 546 -6.68 -26.74 -4.45
N PHE A 547 -5.37 -26.96 -4.76
CA PHE A 547 -4.77 -26.49 -6.00
C PHE A 547 -5.11 -27.44 -7.14
N VAL A 548 -5.66 -26.89 -8.21
CA VAL A 548 -5.98 -27.64 -9.42
C VAL A 548 -4.68 -28.04 -10.11
N GLN A 549 -4.46 -29.34 -10.27
CA GLN A 549 -3.27 -29.84 -10.93
C GLN A 549 -3.45 -29.80 -12.46
N PRO A 550 -2.39 -29.51 -13.23
CA PRO A 550 -2.43 -29.61 -14.69
C PRO A 550 -2.71 -31.05 -15.12
N ALA A 551 -3.45 -31.20 -16.24
CA ALA A 551 -3.81 -32.51 -16.77
C ALA A 551 -2.58 -33.34 -17.19
N ASP A 552 -1.55 -32.67 -17.71
CA ASP A 552 -0.27 -33.27 -18.06
C ASP A 552 0.72 -33.08 -16.91
N LYS A 553 1.30 -34.17 -16.42
CA LYS A 553 2.37 -34.13 -15.41
C LYS A 553 3.58 -33.40 -16.00
N GLN A 554 3.71 -32.12 -15.72
CA GLN A 554 4.96 -31.39 -15.99
C GLN A 554 6.08 -31.96 -15.12
N GLU A 555 7.29 -31.87 -15.62
CA GLU A 555 8.52 -32.25 -14.90
C GLU A 555 8.53 -31.65 -13.51
N SER A 556 8.78 -32.45 -12.48
CA SER A 556 8.78 -31.99 -11.10
C SER A 556 9.75 -30.81 -10.93
N ALA A 557 9.27 -29.73 -10.33
CA ALA A 557 10.07 -28.55 -10.10
C ALA A 557 11.41 -28.88 -9.43
N ASN A 558 12.50 -28.37 -9.99
CA ASN A 558 13.82 -28.51 -9.38
C ASN A 558 13.89 -27.62 -8.12
N LEU A 559 13.92 -28.26 -6.94
CA LEU A 559 13.88 -27.59 -5.65
C LEU A 559 15.03 -26.61 -5.44
N ASP A 560 16.25 -26.93 -5.92
CA ASP A 560 17.41 -26.02 -5.81
C ASP A 560 17.18 -24.73 -6.62
N LYS A 561 16.52 -24.84 -7.79
CA LYS A 561 16.16 -23.66 -8.58
C LYS A 561 15.08 -22.83 -7.90
N LEU A 562 14.10 -23.47 -7.25
CA LEU A 562 13.06 -22.75 -6.50
C LEU A 562 13.63 -22.03 -5.29
N GLU A 563 14.53 -22.66 -4.55
CA GLU A 563 15.22 -22.02 -3.42
C GLU A 563 16.01 -20.79 -3.85
N LYS A 564 16.83 -20.92 -4.90
CA LYS A 564 17.59 -19.79 -5.46
C LYS A 564 16.66 -18.66 -5.88
N ARG A 565 15.53 -18.99 -6.51
CA ARG A 565 14.54 -18.01 -6.95
C ARG A 565 13.87 -17.30 -5.77
N LEU A 566 13.49 -18.04 -4.72
CA LEU A 566 12.94 -17.44 -3.51
C LEU A 566 13.94 -16.48 -2.86
N LYS A 567 15.20 -16.88 -2.73
CA LYS A 567 16.28 -16.04 -2.22
C LYS A 567 16.48 -14.77 -3.07
N ALA A 568 16.38 -14.90 -4.39
CA ALA A 568 16.47 -13.76 -5.31
C ALA A 568 15.30 -12.77 -5.11
N TYR A 569 14.08 -13.27 -5.00
CA TYR A 569 12.91 -12.43 -4.70
C TYR A 569 13.05 -11.70 -3.37
N VAL A 570 13.44 -12.41 -2.32
CA VAL A 570 13.62 -11.82 -0.99
C VAL A 570 14.69 -10.73 -1.04
N GLN A 571 15.82 -10.99 -1.70
CA GLN A 571 16.91 -10.01 -1.78
C GLN A 571 16.53 -8.76 -2.56
N ILE A 572 15.84 -8.89 -3.69
CA ILE A 572 15.33 -7.73 -4.45
C ILE A 572 14.33 -6.95 -3.61
N TYR A 573 13.39 -7.64 -2.97
CA TYR A 573 12.37 -6.99 -2.17
C TYR A 573 12.97 -6.20 -1.01
N THR A 574 13.79 -6.86 -0.18
CA THR A 574 14.35 -6.23 1.02
C THR A 574 15.31 -5.10 0.67
N ASN A 575 16.30 -5.37 -0.20
CA ASN A 575 17.30 -4.37 -0.55
C ASN A 575 16.70 -3.24 -1.40
N GLY A 576 15.80 -3.58 -2.33
CA GLY A 576 15.10 -2.58 -3.16
C GLY A 576 14.21 -1.64 -2.34
N LEU A 577 13.57 -2.12 -1.26
CA LEU A 577 12.85 -1.26 -0.34
C LEU A 577 13.78 -0.40 0.51
N ILE A 578 14.85 -0.98 1.06
CA ILE A 578 15.83 -0.26 1.88
C ILE A 578 16.47 0.88 1.06
N ASP A 579 16.91 0.59 -0.17
CA ASP A 579 17.65 1.52 -1.03
C ASP A 579 16.73 2.40 -1.90
N ASN A 580 15.40 2.21 -1.84
CA ASN A 580 14.44 2.83 -2.76
C ASN A 580 14.75 2.55 -4.24
N SER A 581 15.17 1.34 -4.56
CA SER A 581 15.71 0.91 -5.86
C SER A 581 14.95 -0.29 -6.47
N LEU A 582 13.67 -0.48 -6.11
CA LEU A 582 12.86 -1.61 -6.59
C LEU A 582 12.78 -1.71 -8.13
N TYR A 583 12.87 -0.58 -8.83
CA TYR A 583 12.78 -0.51 -10.30
C TYR A 583 14.13 -0.55 -11.02
N ASP A 584 15.24 -0.41 -10.31
CA ASP A 584 16.58 -0.48 -10.92
C ASP A 584 16.87 -1.86 -11.49
N PHE A 585 16.17 -2.88 -11.00
CA PHE A 585 16.24 -4.23 -11.51
C PHE A 585 15.71 -4.38 -12.95
N SER A 586 14.66 -3.64 -13.31
CA SER A 586 14.04 -3.64 -14.63
C SER A 586 14.72 -2.68 -15.60
N SER A 587 15.47 -1.70 -15.11
CA SER A 587 16.24 -0.80 -15.97
C SER A 587 17.48 -1.49 -16.52
N ASN A 588 17.64 -1.50 -17.84
CA ASN A 588 18.86 -1.99 -18.52
C ASN A 588 20.06 -1.04 -18.31
N ASN A 589 20.10 -0.27 -17.24
CA ASN A 589 21.21 0.62 -16.95
C ASN A 589 22.39 -0.17 -16.37
N THR A 590 23.16 -0.77 -17.27
CA THR A 590 24.58 -1.03 -17.04
C THR A 590 25.27 0.33 -16.94
N GLN A 591 25.51 0.83 -15.74
CA GLN A 591 26.58 1.80 -15.48
C GLN A 591 27.82 1.08 -14.99
#